data_cea61164a657c64f00e46211e820bb67
#
_entry.id   cea61164a657c64f00e46211e820bb67
#
_cell.length_a   1.000
_cell.length_b   1.000
_cell.length_c   1.000
_cell.angle_alpha   90.00
_cell.angle_beta   90.00
_cell.angle_gamma   90.00
#
_symmetry.space_group_name_H-M   'P 1'
#
loop_
_entity.id
_entity.type
_entity.pdbx_description
1 polymer ?
#
loop_
_entity_poly.entity_id
_entity_poly.type
_entity_poly.pdbx_seq_one_letter_code
_entity_poly.pdbx_strand_id
1 'polypeptide(L)'
;MTIRTRKGGLEVATELADFVDDLLLPQLGISTDVFWSGFESIINQLTPRNTELLTFRDDLQVRIDAWHRDRKGEVFDVSVYKQFLKDIGYLLEEGEAFAVGTANVDEEIFMQAGPQLVVPVKNARFALNASNARWGSLYDALYGTDVIPEGGGADRAGGYNPVRGEKVIAFAKSFLDEAYPLESGSHSSVTSYSINGGKLCITAGDESTELLDGAQFRGYQGEPASPSTILLANNNLHVEIQIDHRSDVGKDDASGIKDIVLEAAITTIQDCEDSVTAVDAEDKVEIYRNWLGLIKGDLEETFIKNGQERTRILNQDREYTGPDGRQFKLHGRSLLLVRNVGHLMRNNAILDSAGEEI
;
A
#
# COMPACT_ATOMS: atom_id res chain seq x y z
N MET A 1 -2.17 12.06 35.12
CA MET A 1 -1.37 13.25 34.71
C MET A 1 -0.21 12.74 33.89
N THR A 2 -0.04 13.24 32.68
CA THR A 2 1.09 12.89 31.80
C THR A 2 2.39 13.41 32.45
N ILE A 3 3.36 12.52 32.69
CA ILE A 3 4.69 12.90 33.16
C ILE A 3 5.42 13.54 31.98
N ARG A 4 6.16 14.63 32.23
CA ARG A 4 6.81 15.40 31.18
C ARG A 4 8.28 15.59 31.43
N THR A 5 9.04 15.58 30.35
CA THR A 5 10.47 15.89 30.32
C THR A 5 10.68 17.20 29.57
N ARG A 6 11.43 18.13 30.17
CA ARG A 6 11.71 19.41 29.53
C ARG A 6 12.83 19.28 28.50
N LYS A 7 12.55 19.77 27.28
CA LYS A 7 13.48 19.82 26.15
C LYS A 7 13.55 21.27 25.61
N GLY A 8 14.54 22.03 26.05
CA GLY A 8 14.58 23.47 25.78
C GLY A 8 13.38 24.19 26.41
N GLY A 9 12.61 24.90 25.64
CA GLY A 9 11.35 25.54 26.05
C GLY A 9 10.12 24.61 25.93
N LEU A 10 10.26 23.36 25.41
CA LEU A 10 9.17 22.42 25.24
C LEU A 10 8.98 21.52 26.46
N GLU A 11 7.76 21.14 26.74
CA GLU A 11 7.39 20.10 27.70
C GLU A 11 6.87 18.86 26.97
N VAL A 12 7.71 17.85 26.83
CA VAL A 12 7.44 16.63 26.06
C VAL A 12 6.98 15.53 27.01
N ALA A 13 5.94 14.78 26.65
CA ALA A 13 5.57 13.57 27.36
C ALA A 13 6.77 12.61 27.45
N THR A 14 7.05 12.10 28.66
CA THR A 14 8.28 11.34 28.93
C THR A 14 8.40 10.13 28.02
N GLU A 15 7.32 9.39 27.77
CA GLU A 15 7.30 8.24 26.87
C GLU A 15 7.74 8.60 25.44
N LEU A 16 7.32 9.77 24.95
CA LEU A 16 7.72 10.27 23.64
C LEU A 16 9.19 10.74 23.64
N ALA A 17 9.62 11.41 24.70
CA ALA A 17 11.02 11.84 24.83
C ALA A 17 11.96 10.63 24.87
N ASP A 18 11.63 9.60 25.66
CA ASP A 18 12.41 8.37 25.79
C ASP A 18 12.46 7.60 24.45
N PHE A 19 11.33 7.52 23.74
CA PHE A 19 11.30 6.92 22.40
C PHE A 19 12.27 7.63 21.42
N VAL A 20 12.26 8.96 21.43
CA VAL A 20 13.12 9.76 20.55
C VAL A 20 14.58 9.65 20.97
N ASP A 21 14.88 9.88 22.25
CA ASP A 21 16.25 10.00 22.75
C ASP A 21 16.99 8.67 22.83
N ASP A 22 16.30 7.62 23.29
CA ASP A 22 16.93 6.33 23.59
C ASP A 22 16.81 5.33 22.45
N LEU A 23 15.75 5.42 21.64
CA LEU A 23 15.52 4.45 20.57
C LEU A 23 15.81 5.02 19.18
N LEU A 24 15.32 6.22 18.84
CA LEU A 24 15.41 6.76 17.49
C LEU A 24 16.77 7.42 17.20
N LEU A 25 17.14 8.43 17.98
CA LEU A 25 18.32 9.26 17.71
C LEU A 25 19.65 8.51 17.72
N PRO A 26 19.89 7.52 18.63
CA PRO A 26 21.13 6.76 18.63
C PRO A 26 21.36 5.99 17.32
N GLN A 27 20.31 5.52 16.67
CA GLN A 27 20.40 4.80 15.41
C GLN A 27 20.76 5.72 14.22
N LEU A 28 20.48 7.01 14.35
CA LEU A 28 20.73 8.02 13.33
C LEU A 28 22.04 8.78 13.54
N GLY A 29 22.69 8.62 14.69
CA GLY A 29 23.89 9.37 15.06
C GLY A 29 23.62 10.87 15.24
N ILE A 30 22.38 11.25 15.57
CA ILE A 30 21.96 12.64 15.82
C ILE A 30 21.98 12.87 17.33
N SER A 31 22.60 13.96 17.79
CA SER A 31 22.56 14.29 19.20
C SER A 31 21.18 14.81 19.63
N THR A 32 20.79 14.46 20.84
CA THR A 32 19.54 14.89 21.47
C THR A 32 19.38 16.42 21.47
N ASP A 33 20.43 17.15 21.79
CA ASP A 33 20.39 18.61 21.82
C ASP A 33 20.16 19.23 20.44
N VAL A 34 20.80 18.68 19.40
CA VAL A 34 20.59 19.14 18.00
C VAL A 34 19.17 18.89 17.56
N PHE A 35 18.61 17.71 17.84
CA PHE A 35 17.26 17.37 17.49
C PHE A 35 16.23 18.30 18.16
N TRP A 36 16.27 18.37 19.49
CA TRP A 36 15.25 19.15 20.22
C TRP A 36 15.36 20.64 20.00
N SER A 37 16.59 21.21 19.89
CA SER A 37 16.77 22.64 19.58
C SER A 37 16.28 22.97 18.14
N GLY A 38 16.52 22.06 17.20
CA GLY A 38 16.00 22.19 15.84
C GLY A 38 14.47 22.12 15.79
N PHE A 39 13.87 21.16 16.51
CA PHE A 39 12.43 21.01 16.61
C PHE A 39 11.76 22.24 17.26
N GLU A 40 12.30 22.70 18.39
CA GLU A 40 11.84 23.94 19.05
C GLU A 40 11.91 25.15 18.10
N SER A 41 13.00 25.27 17.34
CA SER A 41 13.16 26.35 16.36
C SER A 41 12.06 26.29 15.28
N ILE A 42 11.73 25.12 14.77
CA ILE A 42 10.64 24.93 13.80
C ILE A 42 9.31 25.37 14.41
N ILE A 43 8.99 24.92 15.62
CA ILE A 43 7.76 25.32 16.32
C ILE A 43 7.68 26.84 16.47
N ASN A 44 8.72 27.46 17.00
CA ASN A 44 8.74 28.90 17.22
C ASN A 44 8.62 29.73 15.93
N GLN A 45 9.12 29.22 14.80
CA GLN A 45 9.07 29.90 13.52
C GLN A 45 7.71 29.73 12.80
N LEU A 46 7.13 28.53 12.86
CA LEU A 46 5.95 28.19 12.07
C LEU A 46 4.62 28.41 12.81
N THR A 47 4.57 28.25 14.13
CA THR A 47 3.33 28.39 14.92
C THR A 47 2.65 29.75 14.73
N PRO A 48 3.35 30.91 14.73
CA PRO A 48 2.69 32.21 14.52
C PRO A 48 1.98 32.26 13.15
N ARG A 49 2.62 31.76 12.10
CA ARG A 49 2.02 31.73 10.76
C ARG A 49 0.85 30.75 10.66
N ASN A 50 0.97 29.60 11.31
CA ASN A 50 -0.14 28.64 11.39
C ASN A 50 -1.36 29.26 12.10
N THR A 51 -1.15 29.93 13.23
CA THR A 51 -2.21 30.61 13.97
C THR A 51 -2.90 31.71 13.13
N GLU A 52 -2.09 32.50 12.40
CA GLU A 52 -2.64 33.51 11.46
C GLU A 52 -3.52 32.87 10.39
N LEU A 53 -3.07 31.77 9.77
CA LEU A 53 -3.83 31.08 8.73
C LEU A 53 -5.10 30.43 9.26
N LEU A 54 -5.08 29.87 10.46
CA LEU A 54 -6.29 29.33 11.10
C LEU A 54 -7.32 30.44 11.41
N THR A 55 -6.85 31.59 11.90
CA THR A 55 -7.69 32.76 12.13
C THR A 55 -8.32 33.26 10.82
N PHE A 56 -7.53 33.32 9.74
CA PHE A 56 -8.03 33.69 8.41
C PHE A 56 -9.07 32.72 7.89
N ARG A 57 -8.85 31.41 8.06
CA ARG A 57 -9.84 30.38 7.72
C ARG A 57 -11.15 30.59 8.46
N ASP A 58 -11.10 30.84 9.75
CA ASP A 58 -12.29 31.04 10.59
C ASP A 58 -13.05 32.34 10.18
N ASP A 59 -12.33 33.40 9.82
CA ASP A 59 -12.95 34.62 9.26
C ASP A 59 -13.66 34.34 7.92
N LEU A 60 -13.03 33.58 7.03
CA LEU A 60 -13.67 33.17 5.77
C LEU A 60 -14.94 32.36 6.03
N GLN A 61 -14.92 31.42 6.98
CA GLN A 61 -16.10 30.61 7.35
C GLN A 61 -17.23 31.51 7.87
N VAL A 62 -16.93 32.42 8.76
CA VAL A 62 -17.95 33.37 9.30
C VAL A 62 -18.57 34.20 8.18
N ARG A 63 -17.79 34.69 7.23
CA ARG A 63 -18.26 35.50 6.09
C ARG A 63 -19.11 34.68 5.12
N ILE A 64 -18.72 33.43 4.82
CA ILE A 64 -19.50 32.50 3.98
C ILE A 64 -20.83 32.16 4.64
N ASP A 65 -20.85 31.84 5.94
CA ASP A 65 -22.04 31.52 6.69
C ASP A 65 -23.01 32.72 6.75
N ALA A 66 -22.49 33.93 6.92
CA ALA A 66 -23.28 35.16 6.89
C ALA A 66 -23.94 35.35 5.52
N TRP A 67 -23.18 35.19 4.44
CA TRP A 67 -23.70 35.32 3.08
C TRP A 67 -24.88 34.38 2.81
N HIS A 68 -24.77 33.10 3.20
CA HIS A 68 -25.83 32.11 3.05
C HIS A 68 -27.02 32.38 3.96
N ARG A 69 -26.79 32.84 5.18
CA ARG A 69 -27.85 33.18 6.15
C ARG A 69 -28.69 34.34 5.67
N ASP A 70 -28.06 35.40 5.17
CA ASP A 70 -28.70 36.59 4.69
C ASP A 70 -29.54 36.36 3.44
N ARG A 71 -29.26 35.32 2.68
CA ARG A 71 -29.96 34.94 1.44
C ARG A 71 -30.83 33.70 1.58
N LYS A 72 -31.17 33.33 2.81
CA LYS A 72 -32.01 32.15 3.06
C LYS A 72 -33.39 32.33 2.45
N GLY A 73 -33.77 31.45 1.52
CA GLY A 73 -35.05 31.48 0.81
C GLY A 73 -35.02 32.22 -0.53
N GLU A 74 -33.89 32.82 -0.91
CA GLU A 74 -33.67 33.35 -2.25
C GLU A 74 -33.30 32.27 -3.24
N VAL A 75 -33.49 32.54 -4.55
CA VAL A 75 -32.97 31.66 -5.60
C VAL A 75 -31.47 31.74 -5.62
N PHE A 76 -30.78 30.61 -5.54
CA PHE A 76 -29.31 30.57 -5.54
C PHE A 76 -28.73 30.93 -6.91
N ASP A 77 -27.97 32.01 -6.99
CA ASP A 77 -27.24 32.44 -8.17
C ASP A 77 -25.73 32.10 -8.05
N VAL A 78 -25.28 31.12 -8.83
CA VAL A 78 -23.87 30.65 -8.84
C VAL A 78 -22.91 31.76 -9.20
N SER A 79 -23.28 32.68 -10.13
CA SER A 79 -22.39 33.75 -10.59
C SER A 79 -22.16 34.79 -9.51
N VAL A 80 -23.22 35.17 -8.81
CA VAL A 80 -23.17 36.09 -7.65
C VAL A 80 -22.34 35.49 -6.53
N TYR A 81 -22.57 34.19 -6.23
CA TYR A 81 -21.81 33.49 -5.18
C TYR A 81 -20.32 33.36 -5.54
N LYS A 82 -20.00 32.98 -6.78
CA LYS A 82 -18.62 32.91 -7.25
C LYS A 82 -17.90 34.27 -7.16
N GLN A 83 -18.58 35.34 -7.50
CA GLN A 83 -18.02 36.68 -7.37
C GLN A 83 -17.75 37.02 -5.89
N PHE A 84 -18.70 36.76 -5.01
CA PHE A 84 -18.52 36.93 -3.55
C PHE A 84 -17.30 36.15 -3.03
N LEU A 85 -17.12 34.87 -3.43
CA LEU A 85 -15.98 34.05 -3.00
C LEU A 85 -14.64 34.64 -3.50
N LYS A 86 -14.62 35.23 -4.68
CA LYS A 86 -13.44 35.98 -5.17
C LYS A 86 -13.18 37.24 -4.34
N ASP A 87 -14.23 38.02 -4.08
CA ASP A 87 -14.11 39.29 -3.35
C ASP A 87 -13.58 39.10 -1.92
N ILE A 88 -13.92 37.97 -1.29
CA ILE A 88 -13.41 37.65 0.05
C ILE A 88 -12.03 36.95 0.04
N GLY A 89 -11.49 36.62 -1.13
CA GLY A 89 -10.21 35.94 -1.27
C GLY A 89 -10.25 34.43 -1.03
N TYR A 90 -11.44 33.82 -1.00
CA TYR A 90 -11.59 32.37 -0.94
C TYR A 90 -11.25 31.71 -2.27
N LEU A 91 -11.78 32.23 -3.38
CA LEU A 91 -11.39 31.84 -4.73
C LEU A 91 -10.30 32.78 -5.23
N LEU A 92 -9.14 32.23 -5.49
CA LEU A 92 -8.04 32.93 -6.13
C LEU A 92 -8.13 32.77 -7.65
N GLU A 93 -7.48 33.66 -8.40
CA GLU A 93 -7.31 33.49 -9.82
C GLU A 93 -6.38 32.31 -10.11
N GLU A 94 -6.68 31.60 -11.19
CA GLU A 94 -5.83 30.51 -11.66
C GLU A 94 -4.48 31.10 -12.10
N GLY A 95 -3.40 30.53 -11.59
CA GLY A 95 -2.04 30.89 -11.96
C GLY A 95 -1.69 30.46 -13.38
N GLU A 96 -0.49 30.79 -13.83
CA GLU A 96 0.02 30.30 -15.10
C GLU A 96 0.23 28.78 -15.07
N ALA A 97 0.10 28.14 -16.24
CA ALA A 97 0.33 26.71 -16.39
C ALA A 97 1.78 26.36 -16.01
N PHE A 98 1.95 25.32 -15.22
CA PHE A 98 3.27 24.81 -14.83
C PHE A 98 3.34 23.30 -15.00
N ALA A 99 4.56 22.78 -15.09
CA ALA A 99 4.81 21.35 -15.06
C ALA A 99 5.54 20.96 -13.77
N VAL A 100 5.24 19.78 -13.25
CA VAL A 100 5.94 19.22 -12.10
C VAL A 100 7.36 18.84 -12.55
N GLY A 101 8.37 19.43 -11.92
CA GLY A 101 9.80 19.22 -12.22
C GLY A 101 10.47 18.22 -11.28
N THR A 102 9.81 17.09 -11.02
CA THR A 102 10.37 16.03 -10.16
C THR A 102 11.25 15.07 -10.95
N ALA A 103 12.26 14.50 -10.29
CA ALA A 103 13.13 13.45 -10.80
C ALA A 103 13.26 12.35 -9.74
N ASN A 104 13.65 11.14 -10.17
CA ASN A 104 13.85 9.99 -9.29
C ASN A 104 12.59 9.61 -8.48
N VAL A 105 11.43 9.69 -9.11
CA VAL A 105 10.16 9.26 -8.53
C VAL A 105 10.10 7.73 -8.60
N ASP A 106 9.62 7.09 -7.53
CA ASP A 106 9.41 5.64 -7.50
C ASP A 106 8.41 5.22 -8.59
N GLU A 107 8.67 4.10 -9.26
CA GLU A 107 7.83 3.59 -10.35
C GLU A 107 6.39 3.34 -9.91
N GLU A 108 6.18 2.95 -8.67
CA GLU A 108 4.88 2.75 -8.04
C GLU A 108 4.02 4.03 -8.02
N ILE A 109 4.63 5.20 -8.15
CA ILE A 109 3.92 6.49 -8.14
C ILE A 109 3.52 6.94 -9.54
N PHE A 110 4.34 6.67 -10.57
CA PHE A 110 4.10 7.27 -11.89
C PHE A 110 3.97 6.27 -13.06
N MET A 111 4.38 4.99 -12.86
CA MET A 111 4.40 3.99 -13.93
C MET A 111 3.47 2.81 -13.67
N GLN A 112 3.27 2.42 -12.42
CA GLN A 112 2.51 1.24 -12.04
C GLN A 112 1.12 1.64 -11.53
N ALA A 113 0.08 1.45 -12.35
CA ALA A 113 -1.29 1.70 -11.96
C ALA A 113 -1.89 0.47 -11.26
N GLY A 114 -1.72 0.38 -9.96
CA GLY A 114 -2.22 -0.72 -9.13
C GLY A 114 -3.07 -0.24 -7.95
N PRO A 115 -3.76 -1.16 -7.24
CA PRO A 115 -4.50 -0.83 -6.04
C PRO A 115 -3.62 -0.21 -4.96
N GLN A 116 -4.20 0.72 -4.21
CA GLN A 116 -3.61 1.30 -3.02
C GLN A 116 -4.40 0.86 -1.78
N LEU A 117 -3.71 0.44 -0.74
CA LEU A 117 -4.31 0.15 0.55
C LEU A 117 -4.10 1.29 1.53
N VAL A 118 -5.05 1.45 2.46
CA VAL A 118 -4.92 2.31 3.63
C VAL A 118 -5.08 1.42 4.86
N VAL A 119 -4.17 1.53 5.82
CA VAL A 119 -4.15 0.66 6.98
C VAL A 119 -3.78 1.44 8.25
N PRO A 120 -4.46 1.19 9.41
CA PRO A 120 -4.07 1.78 10.66
C PRO A 120 -2.71 1.23 11.13
N VAL A 121 -1.69 2.08 11.15
CA VAL A 121 -0.33 1.66 11.52
C VAL A 121 -0.20 1.29 13.00
N LYS A 122 -1.13 1.71 13.85
CA LYS A 122 -1.19 1.31 15.26
C LYS A 122 -1.33 -0.21 15.43
N ASN A 123 -1.98 -0.89 14.49
CA ASN A 123 -2.09 -2.34 14.50
C ASN A 123 -0.96 -2.96 13.66
N ALA A 124 0.10 -3.44 14.32
CA ALA A 124 1.27 -4.03 13.68
C ALA A 124 0.93 -5.18 12.71
N ARG A 125 -0.01 -6.07 13.08
CA ARG A 125 -0.45 -7.17 12.23
C ARG A 125 -1.13 -6.68 10.95
N PHE A 126 -1.98 -5.67 11.04
CA PHE A 126 -2.65 -5.10 9.87
C PHE A 126 -1.66 -4.35 8.99
N ALA A 127 -0.75 -3.58 9.58
CA ALA A 127 0.31 -2.89 8.87
C ALA A 127 1.20 -3.85 8.07
N LEU A 128 1.63 -4.95 8.69
CA LEU A 128 2.39 -6.03 8.05
C LEU A 128 1.60 -6.71 6.93
N ASN A 129 0.32 -7.03 7.17
CA ASN A 129 -0.52 -7.67 6.15
C ASN A 129 -0.70 -6.76 4.92
N ALA A 130 -0.97 -5.49 5.11
CA ALA A 130 -1.16 -4.53 4.02
C ALA A 130 0.16 -4.29 3.25
N SER A 131 1.29 -4.17 3.95
CA SER A 131 2.61 -4.04 3.32
C SER A 131 2.96 -5.27 2.48
N ASN A 132 2.59 -6.46 2.91
CA ASN A 132 2.83 -7.72 2.21
C ASN A 132 1.81 -8.01 1.10
N ALA A 133 0.73 -7.24 1.00
CA ALA A 133 -0.33 -7.45 0.01
C ALA A 133 0.06 -7.02 -1.41
N ARG A 134 1.32 -6.61 -1.64
CA ARG A 134 1.84 -6.39 -3.00
C ARG A 134 1.65 -7.62 -3.87
N TRP A 135 1.80 -8.82 -3.30
CA TRP A 135 1.62 -10.08 -4.01
C TRP A 135 0.47 -10.87 -3.39
N GLY A 136 -0.56 -11.10 -4.18
CA GLY A 136 -1.77 -11.78 -3.74
C GLY A 136 -2.12 -12.97 -4.62
N SER A 137 -2.54 -14.09 -4.01
CA SER A 137 -3.08 -15.26 -4.69
C SER A 137 -4.40 -14.94 -5.35
N LEU A 138 -4.49 -15.13 -6.65
CA LEU A 138 -5.75 -15.03 -7.40
C LEU A 138 -6.67 -16.18 -7.01
N TYR A 139 -6.13 -17.38 -6.82
CA TYR A 139 -6.92 -18.56 -6.46
C TYR A 139 -7.59 -18.37 -5.09
N ASP A 140 -6.84 -17.92 -4.09
CA ASP A 140 -7.40 -17.62 -2.77
C ASP A 140 -8.47 -16.51 -2.82
N ALA A 141 -8.23 -15.46 -3.60
CA ALA A 141 -9.18 -14.36 -3.77
C ALA A 141 -10.48 -14.82 -4.43
N LEU A 142 -10.39 -15.60 -5.50
CA LEU A 142 -11.56 -16.17 -6.19
C LEU A 142 -12.30 -17.17 -5.30
N TYR A 143 -11.55 -18.05 -4.62
CA TYR A 143 -12.17 -19.07 -3.76
C TYR A 143 -12.89 -18.46 -2.56
N GLY A 144 -12.31 -17.43 -1.95
CA GLY A 144 -12.79 -16.79 -0.72
C GLY A 144 -13.90 -15.75 -0.90
N THR A 145 -14.17 -15.29 -2.12
CA THR A 145 -15.11 -14.18 -2.39
C THR A 145 -16.33 -14.63 -3.19
N ASP A 146 -17.26 -13.72 -3.44
CA ASP A 146 -18.47 -13.94 -4.22
C ASP A 146 -18.28 -13.79 -5.75
N VAL A 147 -17.06 -13.53 -6.22
CA VAL A 147 -16.70 -13.57 -7.64
C VAL A 147 -17.04 -14.93 -8.26
N ILE A 148 -16.76 -16.01 -7.53
CA ILE A 148 -17.28 -17.34 -7.86
C ILE A 148 -18.57 -17.54 -7.06
N PRO A 149 -19.75 -17.49 -7.70
CA PRO A 149 -21.01 -17.59 -6.99
C PRO A 149 -21.20 -18.95 -6.35
N GLU A 150 -21.86 -18.98 -5.20
CA GLU A 150 -22.33 -20.21 -4.58
C GLU A 150 -23.51 -20.77 -5.37
N GLY A 151 -23.60 -22.05 -5.47
CA GLY A 151 -24.65 -22.74 -6.23
C GLY A 151 -24.07 -23.79 -7.18
N GLY A 152 -24.89 -24.74 -7.58
CA GLY A 152 -24.46 -25.89 -8.39
C GLY A 152 -23.38 -26.72 -7.68
N GLY A 153 -23.39 -26.77 -6.35
CA GLY A 153 -22.41 -27.49 -5.55
C GLY A 153 -21.12 -26.74 -5.23
N ALA A 154 -21.01 -25.45 -5.56
CA ALA A 154 -19.81 -24.64 -5.35
C ALA A 154 -19.82 -23.82 -4.05
N ASP A 155 -20.39 -24.35 -2.98
CA ASP A 155 -20.51 -23.71 -1.68
C ASP A 155 -19.12 -23.48 -1.03
N ARG A 156 -18.98 -22.39 -0.28
CA ARG A 156 -17.75 -22.05 0.48
C ARG A 156 -17.69 -22.68 1.86
N ALA A 157 -18.81 -23.16 2.37
CA ALA A 157 -18.92 -23.70 3.71
C ALA A 157 -18.20 -25.06 3.84
N GLY A 158 -17.51 -25.27 4.96
CA GLY A 158 -16.79 -26.50 5.26
C GLY A 158 -15.31 -26.48 4.85
N GLY A 159 -14.78 -27.62 4.43
CA GLY A 159 -13.42 -27.77 3.91
C GLY A 159 -13.30 -27.40 2.42
N TYR A 160 -12.17 -27.80 1.81
CA TYR A 160 -11.98 -27.58 0.36
C TYR A 160 -13.09 -28.25 -0.46
N ASN A 161 -13.69 -27.46 -1.36
CA ASN A 161 -14.72 -27.92 -2.28
C ASN A 161 -14.15 -28.01 -3.70
N PRO A 162 -13.99 -29.23 -4.27
CA PRO A 162 -13.39 -29.40 -5.61
C PRO A 162 -14.22 -28.77 -6.72
N VAL A 163 -15.57 -28.78 -6.63
CA VAL A 163 -16.45 -28.14 -7.64
C VAL A 163 -16.19 -26.62 -7.69
N ARG A 164 -15.96 -26.00 -6.52
CA ARG A 164 -15.58 -24.60 -6.47
C ARG A 164 -14.17 -24.39 -6.99
N GLY A 165 -13.23 -25.27 -6.64
CA GLY A 165 -11.85 -25.24 -7.13
C GLY A 165 -11.75 -25.29 -8.65
N GLU A 166 -12.52 -26.15 -9.31
CA GLU A 166 -12.61 -26.21 -10.79
C GLU A 166 -13.05 -24.88 -11.40
N LYS A 167 -14.05 -24.21 -10.81
CA LYS A 167 -14.50 -22.89 -11.28
C LYS A 167 -13.43 -21.81 -11.08
N VAL A 168 -12.68 -21.85 -9.99
CA VAL A 168 -11.54 -20.95 -9.73
C VAL A 168 -10.47 -21.13 -10.79
N ILE A 169 -10.09 -22.38 -11.08
CA ILE A 169 -9.08 -22.69 -12.11
C ILE A 169 -9.56 -22.22 -13.49
N ALA A 170 -10.81 -22.50 -13.83
CA ALA A 170 -11.38 -22.07 -15.12
C ALA A 170 -11.39 -20.54 -15.27
N PHE A 171 -11.80 -19.82 -14.24
CA PHE A 171 -11.74 -18.35 -14.22
C PHE A 171 -10.32 -17.83 -14.41
N ALA A 172 -9.38 -18.39 -13.67
CA ALA A 172 -7.97 -17.97 -13.74
C ALA A 172 -7.32 -18.27 -15.09
N LYS A 173 -7.69 -19.39 -15.75
CA LYS A 173 -7.27 -19.66 -17.13
C LYS A 173 -7.86 -18.65 -18.12
N SER A 174 -9.14 -18.28 -17.95
CA SER A 174 -9.78 -17.23 -18.77
C SER A 174 -9.10 -15.86 -18.55
N PHE A 175 -8.73 -15.52 -17.31
CA PHE A 175 -7.95 -14.32 -17.02
C PHE A 175 -6.59 -14.33 -17.77
N LEU A 176 -5.90 -15.48 -17.81
CA LEU A 176 -4.67 -15.59 -18.59
C LEU A 176 -4.91 -15.42 -20.09
N ASP A 177 -5.99 -15.96 -20.63
CA ASP A 177 -6.35 -15.80 -22.07
C ASP A 177 -6.63 -14.32 -22.42
N GLU A 178 -7.23 -13.56 -21.51
CA GLU A 178 -7.51 -12.13 -21.70
C GLU A 178 -6.25 -11.26 -21.54
N ALA A 179 -5.45 -11.48 -20.51
CA ALA A 179 -4.32 -10.63 -20.16
C ALA A 179 -3.01 -10.99 -20.88
N TYR A 180 -2.85 -12.27 -21.21
CA TYR A 180 -1.65 -12.87 -21.79
C TYR A 180 -2.02 -13.87 -22.92
N PRO A 181 -2.70 -13.41 -23.98
CA PRO A 181 -3.18 -14.29 -25.04
C PRO A 181 -2.05 -15.07 -25.70
N LEU A 182 -2.35 -16.30 -26.10
CA LEU A 182 -1.46 -17.15 -26.91
C LEU A 182 -1.62 -16.84 -28.40
N GLU A 183 -0.62 -17.11 -29.22
CA GLU A 183 -0.72 -17.04 -30.69
C GLU A 183 -1.80 -17.99 -31.21
N SER A 184 -1.94 -19.17 -30.58
CA SER A 184 -2.97 -20.14 -30.89
C SER A 184 -3.39 -20.92 -29.64
N GLY A 185 -4.68 -21.28 -29.56
CA GLY A 185 -5.23 -22.04 -28.44
C GLY A 185 -5.63 -21.19 -27.24
N SER A 186 -5.67 -21.79 -26.07
CA SER A 186 -6.10 -21.20 -24.80
C SER A 186 -5.23 -21.75 -23.67
N HIS A 187 -5.01 -20.95 -22.61
CA HIS A 187 -4.34 -21.40 -21.39
C HIS A 187 -5.04 -22.59 -20.71
N SER A 188 -6.30 -22.83 -21.01
CA SER A 188 -7.04 -24.03 -20.54
C SER A 188 -6.51 -25.33 -21.11
N SER A 189 -5.89 -25.31 -22.29
CA SER A 189 -5.31 -26.50 -22.98
C SER A 189 -3.80 -26.66 -22.75
N VAL A 190 -3.15 -25.75 -22.02
CA VAL A 190 -1.71 -25.83 -21.77
C VAL A 190 -1.37 -27.01 -20.87
N THR A 191 -0.36 -27.78 -21.27
CA THR A 191 0.14 -28.97 -20.58
C THR A 191 1.55 -28.76 -20.01
N SER A 192 2.34 -27.83 -20.56
CA SER A 192 3.66 -27.52 -20.01
C SER A 192 4.17 -26.13 -20.40
N TYR A 193 5.07 -25.61 -19.58
CA TYR A 193 5.86 -24.41 -19.82
C TYR A 193 7.33 -24.75 -19.74
N SER A 194 8.14 -24.16 -20.62
CA SER A 194 9.61 -24.27 -20.60
C SER A 194 10.25 -22.99 -21.13
N ILE A 195 11.51 -22.77 -20.85
CA ILE A 195 12.29 -21.66 -21.38
C ILE A 195 13.37 -22.20 -22.33
N ASN A 196 13.39 -21.69 -23.54
CA ASN A 196 14.41 -22.02 -24.52
C ASN A 196 14.95 -20.75 -25.20
N GLY A 197 16.27 -20.57 -25.14
CA GLY A 197 16.93 -19.41 -25.74
C GLY A 197 16.40 -18.05 -25.24
N GLY A 198 15.96 -17.99 -23.96
CA GLY A 198 15.39 -16.78 -23.35
C GLY A 198 13.93 -16.51 -23.71
N LYS A 199 13.26 -17.44 -24.39
CA LYS A 199 11.83 -17.34 -24.73
C LYS A 199 11.01 -18.32 -23.93
N LEU A 200 9.79 -17.94 -23.60
CA LEU A 200 8.79 -18.84 -23.04
C LEU A 200 8.20 -19.72 -24.15
N CYS A 201 8.37 -21.02 -24.01
CA CYS A 201 7.77 -22.03 -24.86
C CYS A 201 6.60 -22.67 -24.14
N ILE A 202 5.44 -22.76 -24.80
CA ILE A 202 4.20 -23.25 -24.24
C ILE A 202 3.72 -24.43 -25.06
N THR A 203 3.37 -25.54 -24.40
CA THR A 203 2.75 -26.70 -25.07
C THR A 203 1.26 -26.71 -24.70
N ALA A 204 0.41 -26.70 -25.72
CA ALA A 204 -1.04 -26.79 -25.59
C ALA A 204 -1.55 -28.05 -26.28
N GLY A 205 -1.90 -29.06 -25.52
CA GLY A 205 -2.13 -30.40 -26.05
C GLY A 205 -0.86 -30.97 -26.67
N ASP A 206 -0.88 -31.25 -27.97
CA ASP A 206 0.26 -31.78 -28.76
C ASP A 206 0.95 -30.67 -29.58
N GLU A 207 0.50 -29.42 -29.49
CA GLU A 207 0.98 -28.30 -30.29
C GLU A 207 1.86 -27.35 -29.43
N SER A 208 2.87 -26.78 -30.07
CA SER A 208 3.68 -25.71 -29.46
C SER A 208 3.10 -24.36 -29.85
N THR A 209 3.00 -23.46 -28.89
CA THR A 209 2.54 -22.08 -29.07
C THR A 209 3.41 -21.12 -28.27
N GLU A 210 3.29 -19.84 -28.49
CA GLU A 210 3.97 -18.77 -27.77
C GLU A 210 2.96 -17.74 -27.28
N LEU A 211 3.38 -16.78 -26.46
CA LEU A 211 2.56 -15.59 -26.15
C LEU A 211 2.39 -14.77 -27.43
N LEU A 212 1.20 -14.22 -27.66
CA LEU A 212 0.93 -13.31 -28.78
C LEU A 212 1.86 -12.07 -28.71
N ASP A 213 2.12 -11.57 -27.52
CA ASP A 213 3.18 -10.58 -27.24
C ASP A 213 4.29 -11.22 -26.38
N GLY A 214 5.34 -11.66 -27.02
CA GLY A 214 6.48 -12.27 -26.33
C GLY A 214 7.19 -11.33 -25.35
N ALA A 215 7.00 -10.00 -25.46
CA ALA A 215 7.56 -9.03 -24.52
C ALA A 215 6.87 -9.07 -23.13
N GLN A 216 5.73 -9.70 -23.02
CA GLN A 216 5.07 -9.95 -21.73
C GLN A 216 5.82 -10.94 -20.84
N PHE A 217 6.65 -11.82 -21.42
CA PHE A 217 7.53 -12.69 -20.62
C PHE A 217 8.67 -11.89 -20.01
N ARG A 218 8.78 -11.89 -18.66
CA ARG A 218 9.77 -11.13 -17.91
C ARG A 218 10.83 -11.99 -17.25
N GLY A 219 10.50 -13.23 -16.93
CA GLY A 219 11.46 -14.11 -16.26
C GLY A 219 10.84 -15.39 -15.70
N TYR A 220 11.62 -16.11 -14.93
CA TYR A 220 11.20 -17.38 -14.34
C TYR A 220 12.00 -17.71 -13.08
N GLN A 221 11.53 -18.69 -12.33
CA GLN A 221 12.27 -19.36 -11.25
C GLN A 221 12.36 -20.86 -11.53
N GLY A 222 13.38 -21.50 -11.00
CA GLY A 222 13.64 -22.93 -11.21
C GLY A 222 14.44 -23.23 -12.47
N GLU A 223 14.37 -24.48 -12.93
CA GLU A 223 15.11 -24.92 -14.11
C GLU A 223 14.41 -24.50 -15.41
N PRO A 224 15.14 -24.06 -16.46
CA PRO A 224 14.52 -23.63 -17.71
C PRO A 224 13.60 -24.68 -18.36
N ALA A 225 13.95 -25.96 -18.26
CA ALA A 225 13.15 -27.04 -18.83
C ALA A 225 11.90 -27.39 -18.00
N SER A 226 11.85 -26.98 -16.73
CA SER A 226 10.74 -27.22 -15.80
C SER A 226 10.68 -26.10 -14.76
N PRO A 227 10.28 -24.91 -15.16
CA PRO A 227 10.24 -23.76 -14.26
C PRO A 227 9.19 -23.97 -13.14
N SER A 228 9.52 -23.51 -11.95
CA SER A 228 8.57 -23.50 -10.82
C SER A 228 7.69 -22.26 -10.81
N THR A 229 8.11 -21.21 -11.52
CA THR A 229 7.39 -19.95 -11.67
C THR A 229 7.68 -19.33 -13.03
N ILE A 230 6.64 -18.87 -13.72
CA ILE A 230 6.74 -17.99 -14.89
C ILE A 230 6.32 -16.59 -14.46
N LEU A 231 7.12 -15.59 -14.76
CA LEU A 231 6.82 -14.19 -14.52
C LEU A 231 6.39 -13.52 -15.83
N LEU A 232 5.19 -13.02 -15.85
CA LEU A 232 4.63 -12.22 -16.94
C LEU A 232 4.38 -10.78 -16.48
N ALA A 233 4.26 -9.83 -17.41
CA ALA A 233 3.87 -8.46 -17.11
C ALA A 233 2.89 -7.91 -18.15
N ASN A 234 1.91 -7.15 -17.68
CA ASN A 234 0.99 -6.37 -18.49
C ASN A 234 0.72 -5.04 -17.79
N ASN A 235 0.74 -3.92 -18.53
CA ASN A 235 0.57 -2.57 -17.99
C ASN A 235 1.49 -2.26 -16.78
N ASN A 236 2.72 -2.74 -16.82
CA ASN A 236 3.74 -2.65 -15.76
C ASN A 236 3.38 -3.36 -14.44
N LEU A 237 2.35 -4.18 -14.42
CA LEU A 237 2.03 -5.07 -13.30
C LEU A 237 2.43 -6.49 -13.63
N HIS A 238 2.98 -7.20 -12.65
CA HIS A 238 3.47 -8.55 -12.84
C HIS A 238 2.46 -9.61 -12.37
N VAL A 239 2.54 -10.76 -13.03
CA VAL A 239 1.80 -11.96 -12.67
C VAL A 239 2.74 -13.15 -12.64
N GLU A 240 2.69 -13.94 -11.57
CA GLU A 240 3.35 -15.23 -11.50
C GLU A 240 2.38 -16.37 -11.83
N ILE A 241 2.75 -17.23 -12.73
CA ILE A 241 2.16 -18.57 -12.86
C ILE A 241 3.04 -19.50 -12.04
N GLN A 242 2.55 -19.97 -10.89
CA GLN A 242 3.27 -20.87 -9.99
C GLN A 242 2.95 -22.32 -10.32
N ILE A 243 3.98 -23.16 -10.55
CA ILE A 243 3.86 -24.53 -11.03
C ILE A 243 4.43 -25.50 -10.00
N ASP A 244 3.62 -26.47 -9.57
CA ASP A 244 4.03 -27.60 -8.74
C ASP A 244 3.01 -28.74 -8.87
N HIS A 245 3.33 -29.74 -9.69
CA HIS A 245 2.51 -30.94 -9.91
C HIS A 245 2.29 -31.80 -8.67
N ARG A 246 2.99 -31.56 -7.57
CA ARG A 246 2.83 -32.29 -6.32
C ARG A 246 1.93 -31.61 -5.31
N SER A 247 1.58 -30.35 -5.57
CA SER A 247 0.66 -29.60 -4.72
C SER A 247 -0.78 -30.13 -4.83
N ASP A 248 -1.60 -29.86 -3.82
CA ASP A 248 -3.00 -30.32 -3.81
C ASP A 248 -3.84 -29.75 -4.95
N VAL A 249 -3.52 -28.59 -5.47
CA VAL A 249 -4.20 -27.97 -6.61
C VAL A 249 -3.49 -28.34 -7.91
N GLY A 250 -2.18 -28.20 -7.99
CA GLY A 250 -1.42 -28.42 -9.24
C GLY A 250 -1.42 -29.85 -9.74
N LYS A 251 -1.65 -30.85 -8.89
CA LYS A 251 -1.75 -32.25 -9.32
C LYS A 251 -2.95 -32.51 -10.24
N ASP A 252 -4.00 -31.68 -10.13
CA ASP A 252 -5.24 -31.79 -10.91
C ASP A 252 -5.25 -30.85 -12.13
N ASP A 253 -4.21 -29.99 -12.29
CA ASP A 253 -4.02 -29.12 -13.45
C ASP A 253 -3.02 -29.76 -14.44
N ALA A 254 -3.37 -29.82 -15.72
CA ALA A 254 -2.55 -30.47 -16.75
C ALA A 254 -1.12 -29.88 -16.86
N SER A 255 -0.97 -28.58 -16.63
CA SER A 255 0.30 -27.87 -16.62
C SER A 255 0.93 -27.73 -15.23
N GLY A 256 0.27 -28.28 -14.20
CA GLY A 256 0.75 -28.23 -12.82
C GLY A 256 0.59 -26.88 -12.12
N ILE A 257 -0.24 -25.98 -12.64
CA ILE A 257 -0.47 -24.67 -12.02
C ILE A 257 -1.14 -24.86 -10.67
N LYS A 258 -0.44 -24.42 -9.61
CA LYS A 258 -0.94 -24.45 -8.25
C LYS A 258 -1.57 -23.14 -7.80
N ASP A 259 -1.16 -22.04 -8.42
CA ASP A 259 -1.67 -20.69 -8.15
C ASP A 259 -1.27 -19.71 -9.25
N ILE A 260 -2.00 -18.62 -9.35
CA ILE A 260 -1.64 -17.42 -10.09
C ILE A 260 -1.53 -16.30 -9.06
N VAL A 261 -0.36 -15.68 -8.96
CA VAL A 261 -0.11 -14.63 -7.98
C VAL A 261 0.03 -13.30 -8.72
N LEU A 262 -0.80 -12.35 -8.32
CA LEU A 262 -0.86 -11.02 -8.93
C LEU A 262 -0.02 -10.02 -8.13
N GLU A 263 0.68 -9.14 -8.81
CA GLU A 263 1.18 -7.92 -8.23
C GLU A 263 -0.03 -6.99 -8.02
N ALA A 264 -0.46 -6.85 -6.76
CA ALA A 264 -1.75 -6.29 -6.38
C ALA A 264 -1.62 -4.93 -5.68
N ALA A 265 -1.39 -4.89 -4.37
CA ALA A 265 -1.27 -3.62 -3.65
C ALA A 265 0.10 -2.98 -3.90
N ILE A 266 0.17 -2.04 -4.84
CA ILE A 266 1.42 -1.40 -5.25
C ILE A 266 1.90 -0.42 -4.20
N THR A 267 0.99 0.33 -3.61
CA THR A 267 1.27 1.27 -2.52
C THR A 267 0.40 0.98 -1.32
N THR A 268 0.91 1.28 -0.13
CA THR A 268 0.15 1.17 1.12
C THR A 268 0.36 2.44 1.94
N ILE A 269 -0.72 3.14 2.24
CA ILE A 269 -0.71 4.26 3.17
C ILE A 269 -0.77 3.70 4.59
N GLN A 270 0.32 3.88 5.33
CA GLN A 270 0.40 3.63 6.75
C GLN A 270 -0.23 4.84 7.45
N ASP A 271 -1.44 4.67 7.92
CA ASP A 271 -2.26 5.77 8.38
C ASP A 271 -2.04 6.07 9.86
N CYS A 272 -1.68 7.32 10.13
CA CYS A 272 -1.55 7.89 11.47
C CYS A 272 -2.67 8.93 11.74
N GLU A 273 -3.73 8.95 10.93
CA GLU A 273 -4.81 9.92 11.01
C GLU A 273 -6.16 9.22 11.18
N ASP A 274 -6.98 9.14 10.12
CA ASP A 274 -8.41 8.81 10.20
C ASP A 274 -8.71 7.38 10.67
N SER A 275 -7.87 6.41 10.34
CA SER A 275 -8.10 5.01 10.73
C SER A 275 -7.47 4.64 12.08
N VAL A 276 -6.80 5.58 12.75
CA VAL A 276 -6.22 5.37 14.08
C VAL A 276 -6.82 6.32 15.10
N THR A 277 -6.88 5.88 16.36
CA THR A 277 -7.14 6.75 17.52
C THR A 277 -5.88 6.83 18.34
N ALA A 278 -5.26 7.99 18.38
CA ALA A 278 -4.12 8.31 19.23
C ALA A 278 -4.51 9.44 20.17
N VAL A 279 -4.95 9.08 21.37
CA VAL A 279 -5.51 10.04 22.35
C VAL A 279 -4.43 10.69 23.22
N ASP A 280 -3.27 10.04 23.34
CA ASP A 280 -2.15 10.47 24.18
C ASP A 280 -0.78 10.13 23.58
N ALA A 281 0.27 10.39 24.34
CA ALA A 281 1.64 10.15 23.93
C ALA A 281 1.98 8.64 23.85
N GLU A 282 1.37 7.79 24.67
CA GLU A 282 1.59 6.36 24.65
C GLU A 282 1.09 5.76 23.32
N ASP A 283 -0.12 6.11 22.92
CA ASP A 283 -0.70 5.73 21.62
C ASP A 283 0.17 6.18 20.45
N LYS A 284 0.71 7.41 20.51
CA LYS A 284 1.62 7.92 19.47
C LYS A 284 2.93 7.14 19.41
N VAL A 285 3.50 6.80 20.55
CA VAL A 285 4.75 6.03 20.61
C VAL A 285 4.52 4.62 20.05
N GLU A 286 3.38 3.98 20.30
CA GLU A 286 3.01 2.70 19.69
C GLU A 286 2.97 2.80 18.15
N ILE A 287 2.31 3.84 17.63
CA ILE A 287 2.25 4.13 16.19
C ILE A 287 3.66 4.33 15.61
N TYR A 288 4.49 5.14 16.26
CA TYR A 288 5.83 5.45 15.76
C TYR A 288 6.78 4.26 15.86
N ARG A 289 6.64 3.38 16.86
CA ARG A 289 7.40 2.12 16.95
C ARG A 289 7.07 1.19 15.77
N ASN A 290 5.80 1.03 15.46
CA ASN A 290 5.37 0.21 14.33
C ASN A 290 5.88 0.79 13.00
N TRP A 291 5.75 2.12 12.83
CA TRP A 291 6.26 2.80 11.64
C TRP A 291 7.79 2.66 11.51
N LEU A 292 8.53 2.85 12.59
CA LEU A 292 9.98 2.66 12.63
C LEU A 292 10.36 1.22 12.26
N GLY A 293 9.67 0.23 12.81
CA GLY A 293 9.90 -1.18 12.50
C GLY A 293 9.61 -1.54 11.05
N LEU A 294 8.58 -0.94 10.43
CA LEU A 294 8.31 -1.08 8.99
C LEU A 294 9.46 -0.50 8.14
N ILE A 295 9.94 0.72 8.46
CA ILE A 295 11.04 1.36 7.73
C ILE A 295 12.33 0.54 7.85
N LYS A 296 12.64 0.05 9.05
CA LYS A 296 13.81 -0.80 9.30
C LYS A 296 13.69 -2.19 8.69
N GLY A 297 12.47 -2.64 8.44
CA GLY A 297 12.20 -3.99 7.95
C GLY A 297 12.22 -5.06 9.04
N ASP A 298 12.20 -4.69 10.31
CA ASP A 298 12.26 -5.59 11.48
C ASP A 298 10.95 -5.65 12.30
N LEU A 299 9.88 -5.02 11.82
CA LEU A 299 8.57 -5.17 12.47
C LEU A 299 8.12 -6.63 12.37
N GLU A 300 7.75 -7.19 13.52
CA GLU A 300 7.15 -8.51 13.61
C GLU A 300 5.95 -8.52 14.56
N GLU A 301 5.02 -9.42 14.31
CA GLU A 301 3.83 -9.59 15.14
C GLU A 301 3.51 -11.07 15.30
N THR A 302 3.42 -11.51 16.53
CA THR A 302 3.11 -12.91 16.88
C THR A 302 1.66 -13.04 17.34
N PHE A 303 0.93 -13.97 16.74
CA PHE A 303 -0.48 -14.21 17.04
C PHE A 303 -0.83 -15.69 16.97
N ILE A 304 -1.93 -16.07 17.62
CA ILE A 304 -2.44 -17.45 17.59
C ILE A 304 -3.45 -17.60 16.45
N LYS A 305 -3.22 -18.56 15.55
CA LYS A 305 -4.15 -18.97 14.49
C LYS A 305 -4.36 -20.48 14.54
N ASN A 306 -5.61 -20.91 14.71
CA ASN A 306 -5.99 -22.34 14.84
C ASN A 306 -5.22 -23.07 15.95
N GLY A 307 -5.00 -22.41 17.10
CA GLY A 307 -4.25 -22.97 18.24
C GLY A 307 -2.73 -23.06 18.05
N GLN A 308 -2.19 -22.52 16.96
CA GLN A 308 -0.75 -22.45 16.69
C GLN A 308 -0.27 -21.01 16.71
N GLU A 309 0.88 -20.80 17.34
CA GLU A 309 1.58 -19.52 17.30
C GLU A 309 2.18 -19.30 15.91
N ARG A 310 2.00 -18.10 15.38
CA ARG A 310 2.54 -17.67 14.09
C ARG A 310 3.08 -16.26 14.21
N THR A 311 4.27 -16.04 13.66
CA THR A 311 4.88 -14.73 13.56
C THR A 311 4.72 -14.20 12.12
N ARG A 312 4.22 -13.00 12.01
CA ARG A 312 4.16 -12.25 10.76
C ARG A 312 5.36 -11.31 10.69
N ILE A 313 6.07 -11.33 9.56
CA ILE A 313 7.17 -10.44 9.23
C ILE A 313 6.94 -9.82 7.85
N LEU A 314 7.76 -8.86 7.48
CA LEU A 314 7.76 -8.30 6.12
C LEU A 314 8.31 -9.31 5.12
N ASN A 315 7.65 -9.40 3.95
CA ASN A 315 8.09 -10.27 2.86
C ASN A 315 9.45 -9.82 2.31
N GLN A 316 10.26 -10.79 1.92
CA GLN A 316 11.50 -10.53 1.20
C GLN A 316 11.21 -10.25 -0.28
N ASP A 317 12.14 -9.58 -0.94
CA ASP A 317 12.09 -9.36 -2.38
C ASP A 317 12.13 -10.69 -3.12
N ARG A 318 11.51 -10.73 -4.30
CA ARG A 318 11.39 -11.91 -5.15
C ARG A 318 12.47 -11.91 -6.21
N GLU A 319 13.17 -13.02 -6.37
CA GLU A 319 14.30 -13.17 -7.30
C GLU A 319 13.89 -13.98 -8.52
N TYR A 320 14.29 -13.53 -9.71
CA TYR A 320 13.99 -14.19 -10.98
C TYR A 320 15.20 -14.19 -11.89
N THR A 321 15.19 -15.13 -12.87
CA THR A 321 16.08 -15.12 -14.02
C THR A 321 15.35 -14.50 -15.20
N GLY A 322 15.90 -13.44 -15.76
CA GLY A 322 15.34 -12.77 -16.95
C GLY A 322 15.55 -13.54 -18.25
N PRO A 323 14.92 -13.12 -19.37
CA PRO A 323 15.11 -13.69 -20.69
C PRO A 323 16.58 -13.67 -21.16
N ASP A 324 17.37 -12.74 -20.69
CA ASP A 324 18.82 -12.59 -20.99
C ASP A 324 19.71 -13.43 -20.06
N GLY A 325 19.13 -14.23 -19.17
CA GLY A 325 19.82 -15.06 -18.21
C GLY A 325 20.34 -14.31 -16.97
N ARG A 326 20.08 -13.00 -16.84
CA ARG A 326 20.48 -12.21 -15.67
C ARG A 326 19.49 -12.36 -14.54
N GLN A 327 20.02 -12.35 -13.32
CA GLN A 327 19.19 -12.31 -12.12
C GLN A 327 18.70 -10.87 -11.87
N PHE A 328 17.44 -10.74 -11.46
CA PHE A 328 16.86 -9.48 -11.00
C PHE A 328 15.88 -9.71 -9.85
N LYS A 329 15.50 -8.64 -9.17
CA LYS A 329 14.58 -8.70 -8.04
C LYS A 329 13.40 -7.77 -8.29
N LEU A 330 12.23 -8.22 -7.83
CA LEU A 330 11.05 -7.38 -7.65
C LEU A 330 10.76 -7.21 -6.16
N HIS A 331 10.25 -6.05 -5.80
CA HIS A 331 9.88 -5.77 -4.42
C HIS A 331 8.83 -6.76 -3.91
N GLY A 332 9.09 -7.36 -2.76
CA GLY A 332 8.14 -8.25 -2.08
C GLY A 332 7.04 -7.53 -1.33
N ARG A 333 7.16 -6.20 -1.16
CA ARG A 333 6.30 -5.34 -0.36
C ARG A 333 5.81 -4.15 -1.18
N SER A 334 4.66 -3.58 -0.78
CA SER A 334 4.16 -2.31 -1.30
C SER A 334 5.16 -1.17 -1.01
N LEU A 335 5.18 -0.15 -1.84
CA LEU A 335 5.77 1.14 -1.47
C LEU A 335 4.99 1.69 -0.27
N LEU A 336 5.69 1.98 0.82
CA LEU A 336 5.09 2.49 2.05
C LEU A 336 4.98 4.00 1.99
N LEU A 337 3.77 4.51 2.04
CA LEU A 337 3.44 5.91 2.22
C LEU A 337 2.95 6.14 3.64
N VAL A 338 3.00 7.36 4.14
CA VAL A 338 2.47 7.72 5.45
C VAL A 338 1.47 8.85 5.33
N ARG A 339 0.36 8.75 6.09
CA ARG A 339 -0.58 9.86 6.25
C ARG A 339 -0.56 10.32 7.69
N ASN A 340 -0.26 11.59 7.90
CA ASN A 340 -0.34 12.25 9.19
C ASN A 340 -1.47 13.26 9.23
N VAL A 341 -1.87 13.65 10.44
CA VAL A 341 -2.81 14.76 10.66
C VAL A 341 -2.23 16.08 10.14
N GLY A 342 -3.11 16.98 9.73
CA GLY A 342 -2.73 18.34 9.35
C GLY A 342 -2.46 19.23 10.57
N HIS A 343 -1.90 20.40 10.35
CA HIS A 343 -1.52 21.37 11.39
C HIS A 343 -2.70 21.99 12.16
N LEU A 344 -3.93 21.63 11.82
CA LEU A 344 -5.12 21.96 12.59
C LEU A 344 -5.25 21.08 13.85
N MET A 345 -4.83 19.82 13.75
CA MET A 345 -4.97 18.83 14.81
C MET A 345 -3.83 19.00 15.83
N ARG A 346 -4.21 19.20 17.09
CA ARG A 346 -3.29 19.38 18.22
C ARG A 346 -3.54 18.30 19.26
N ASN A 347 -2.54 18.03 20.08
CA ASN A 347 -2.67 17.14 21.23
C ASN A 347 -1.64 17.51 22.31
N ASN A 348 -1.80 16.90 23.47
CA ASN A 348 -1.00 17.19 24.64
C ASN A 348 0.32 16.40 24.74
N ALA A 349 0.75 15.70 23.69
CA ALA A 349 2.02 14.95 23.76
C ALA A 349 3.23 15.88 23.92
N ILE A 350 3.15 17.07 23.33
CA ILE A 350 4.14 18.13 23.49
C ILE A 350 3.42 19.44 23.75
N LEU A 351 3.90 20.20 24.73
CA LEU A 351 3.44 21.56 25.00
C LEU A 351 4.55 22.55 24.68
N ASP A 352 4.17 23.72 24.21
CA ASP A 352 5.11 24.82 24.00
C ASP A 352 5.52 25.51 25.33
N SER A 353 6.31 26.57 25.23
CA SER A 353 6.77 27.34 26.39
C SER A 353 5.66 28.07 27.16
N ALA A 354 4.48 28.22 26.58
CA ALA A 354 3.30 28.79 27.22
C ALA A 354 2.40 27.71 27.85
N GLY A 355 2.71 26.44 27.64
CA GLY A 355 1.90 25.30 28.09
C GLY A 355 0.73 24.96 27.16
N GLU A 356 0.77 25.47 25.93
CA GLU A 356 -0.24 25.19 24.92
C GLU A 356 0.13 23.94 24.10
N GLU A 357 -0.86 23.17 23.66
CA GLU A 357 -0.70 22.00 22.79
C GLU A 357 -0.14 22.40 21.41
N ILE A 358 0.76 21.58 20.86
CA ILE A 358 1.31 21.79 19.54
C ILE A 358 0.75 20.78 18.53
#